data_a0b4085942136f3b48e4049845697f61
#
_entry.id   a0b4085942136f3b48e4049845697f61
#
_cell.length_a   1.000
_cell.length_b   1.000
_cell.length_c   1.000
_cell.angle_alpha   90.00
_cell.angle_beta   90.00
_cell.angle_gamma   90.00
#
_symmetry.space_group_name_H-M   'P 1'
#
loop_
_entity.id
_entity.type
_entity.pdbx_description
1 polymer ?
#
loop_
_entity_poly.entity_id
_entity_poly.type
_entity_poly.pdbx_seq_one_letter_code
_entity_poly.pdbx_strand_id
1 'polypeptide(L)'
;MNAYEIKETEVDENGQNKNLRFHIIDPHLMESVGFRHTYDFWILCDTVDKDIVIDIRITDNEVGTIDVLDANFCQPYDFQKMIYDLGDNAPFTAIKVQHKLYTILDSMKTFGILENWEWGDYV
;
A
#
# COMPACT_ATOMS: atom_id res chain seq x y z
N MET A 1 -4.90 -10.25 5.91
CA MET A 1 -5.42 -8.89 6.09
C MET A 1 -4.46 -7.89 5.46
N ASN A 2 -4.97 -6.91 4.80
CA ASN A 2 -4.12 -5.86 4.24
C ASN A 2 -3.54 -4.99 5.32
N ALA A 3 -2.40 -4.39 5.03
CA ALA A 3 -1.74 -3.49 5.95
C ALA A 3 -2.50 -2.18 6.15
N TYR A 4 -3.42 -1.86 5.28
CA TYR A 4 -4.30 -0.72 5.45
C TYR A 4 -5.74 -1.15 5.32
N GLU A 5 -6.62 -0.42 5.94
CA GLU A 5 -8.06 -0.65 5.85
C GLU A 5 -8.76 0.67 5.61
N ILE A 6 -9.77 0.64 4.78
CA ILE A 6 -10.71 1.73 4.68
C ILE A 6 -11.74 1.53 5.79
N LYS A 7 -12.07 2.58 6.51
CA LYS A 7 -13.18 2.50 7.46
C LYS A 7 -14.44 2.12 6.69
N GLU A 8 -15.23 1.25 7.21
CA GLU A 8 -16.38 0.67 6.53
C GLU A 8 -15.98 -0.08 5.27
N THR A 9 -14.93 -0.81 5.37
CA THR A 9 -14.31 -1.47 4.24
C THR A 9 -15.22 -2.49 3.61
N GLU A 10 -15.41 -2.36 2.31
CA GLU A 10 -15.82 -3.45 1.48
C GLU A 10 -14.56 -4.13 1.01
N VAL A 11 -14.31 -5.31 1.54
CA VAL A 11 -13.17 -6.10 1.12
C VAL A 11 -13.65 -7.29 0.31
N ASP A 12 -12.81 -7.72 -0.63
CA ASP A 12 -13.07 -8.93 -1.35
C ASP A 12 -12.63 -10.15 -0.51
N GLU A 13 -12.76 -11.34 -1.07
CA GLU A 13 -12.43 -12.59 -0.39
C GLU A 13 -10.94 -12.71 -0.04
N ASN A 14 -10.09 -11.89 -0.65
CA ASN A 14 -8.65 -11.85 -0.39
C ASN A 14 -8.26 -10.77 0.62
N GLY A 15 -9.23 -10.05 1.16
CA GLY A 15 -8.98 -8.98 2.11
C GLY A 15 -8.63 -7.64 1.47
N GLN A 16 -8.71 -7.52 0.16
CA GLN A 16 -8.44 -6.28 -0.56
C GLN A 16 -9.67 -5.37 -0.56
N ASN A 17 -9.44 -4.08 -0.52
CA ASN A 17 -10.52 -3.12 -0.61
C ASN A 17 -11.10 -3.10 -2.02
N LYS A 18 -12.38 -3.44 -2.16
CA LYS A 18 -13.06 -3.47 -3.45
C LYS A 18 -13.18 -2.13 -4.12
N ASN A 19 -13.11 -1.05 -3.35
CA ASN A 19 -13.25 0.30 -3.89
C ASN A 19 -11.95 0.82 -4.50
N LEU A 20 -10.84 0.20 -4.21
CA LEU A 20 -9.57 0.56 -4.83
C LEU A 20 -9.46 -0.08 -6.20
N ARG A 21 -9.22 0.74 -7.19
CA ARG A 21 -9.04 0.31 -8.57
C ARG A 21 -7.67 0.71 -9.04
N PHE A 22 -6.97 -0.23 -9.63
CA PHE A 22 -5.62 -0.04 -10.14
C PHE A 22 -5.64 0.00 -11.66
N HIS A 23 -4.79 0.85 -12.22
CA HIS A 23 -4.63 0.99 -13.65
C HIS A 23 -3.17 0.97 -14.01
N ILE A 24 -2.86 0.34 -15.14
CA ILE A 24 -1.52 0.38 -15.70
C ILE A 24 -1.50 1.52 -16.71
N ILE A 25 -0.58 2.44 -16.51
CA ILE A 25 -0.41 3.61 -17.36
C ILE A 25 0.89 3.50 -18.14
N ASP A 26 1.31 4.58 -18.78
CA ASP A 26 2.56 4.61 -19.53
C ASP A 26 3.73 4.05 -18.69
N PRO A 27 4.53 3.12 -19.25
CA PRO A 27 5.63 2.50 -18.51
C PRO A 27 6.61 3.49 -17.89
N HIS A 28 6.91 4.60 -18.56
CA HIS A 28 7.81 5.60 -18.00
C HIS A 28 7.24 6.26 -16.76
N LEU A 29 5.92 6.48 -16.73
CA LEU A 29 5.25 7.01 -15.55
C LEU A 29 5.18 5.98 -14.44
N MET A 30 4.92 4.71 -14.76
CA MET A 30 4.98 3.64 -13.78
C MET A 30 6.35 3.58 -13.10
N GLU A 31 7.41 3.62 -13.90
CA GLU A 31 8.77 3.60 -13.38
C GLU A 31 9.11 4.84 -12.55
N SER A 32 8.60 6.00 -12.94
CA SER A 32 8.87 7.24 -12.21
C SER A 32 8.24 7.25 -10.81
N VAL A 33 7.16 6.50 -10.62
CA VAL A 33 6.56 6.32 -9.28
C VAL A 33 7.34 5.31 -8.45
N GLY A 34 8.09 4.41 -9.09
CA GLY A 34 8.90 3.42 -8.41
C GLY A 34 8.57 1.98 -8.77
N PHE A 35 7.65 1.78 -9.71
CA PHE A 35 7.31 0.44 -10.16
C PHE A 35 8.31 -0.11 -11.15
N ARG A 36 8.46 -1.43 -11.14
CA ARG A 36 9.20 -2.19 -12.14
C ARG A 36 8.32 -3.29 -12.69
N HIS A 37 8.40 -3.53 -13.98
CA HIS A 37 7.69 -4.65 -14.58
C HIS A 37 8.55 -5.91 -14.48
N THR A 38 7.93 -7.00 -14.05
CA THR A 38 8.58 -8.30 -13.99
C THR A 38 7.54 -9.39 -14.29
N TYR A 39 7.86 -10.26 -15.25
CA TYR A 39 6.93 -11.29 -15.74
C TYR A 39 5.59 -10.66 -16.16
N ASP A 40 4.53 -10.92 -15.43
CA ASP A 40 3.17 -10.48 -15.75
C ASP A 40 2.59 -9.50 -14.73
N PHE A 41 3.46 -8.80 -14.00
CA PHE A 41 3.00 -7.80 -13.03
C PHE A 41 4.01 -6.67 -12.86
N TRP A 42 3.50 -5.56 -12.33
CA TRP A 42 4.29 -4.43 -11.89
C TRP A 42 4.47 -4.50 -10.39
N ILE A 43 5.66 -4.21 -9.89
CA ILE A 43 5.95 -4.25 -8.47
C ILE A 43 6.63 -2.96 -8.03
N LEU A 44 6.17 -2.43 -6.88
CA LEU A 44 6.85 -1.39 -6.14
C LEU A 44 7.19 -1.97 -4.77
N CYS A 45 8.46 -2.01 -4.44
CA CYS A 45 8.93 -2.53 -3.16
C CYS A 45 9.81 -1.46 -2.52
N ASP A 46 9.45 -1.03 -1.32
CA ASP A 46 10.16 0.02 -0.62
C ASP A 46 10.37 -0.36 0.84
N THR A 47 11.55 -0.10 1.36
CA THR A 47 11.90 -0.45 2.73
C THR A 47 11.74 0.76 3.63
N VAL A 48 11.03 0.57 4.73
CA VAL A 48 10.91 1.54 5.80
C VAL A 48 11.62 0.97 7.01
N ASP A 49 12.62 1.64 7.55
CA ASP A 49 13.41 1.13 8.66
C ASP A 49 13.79 -0.34 8.46
N LYS A 50 14.90 -0.64 7.98
CA LYS A 50 15.52 -1.98 7.86
C LYS A 50 14.59 -3.16 7.55
N ASP A 51 13.55 -3.36 8.38
CA ASP A 51 12.82 -4.63 8.43
C ASP A 51 11.39 -4.54 7.93
N ILE A 52 10.88 -3.34 7.74
CA ILE A 52 9.51 -3.15 7.29
C ILE A 52 9.52 -2.79 5.81
N VAL A 53 8.77 -3.55 5.03
CA VAL A 53 8.74 -3.43 3.57
C VAL A 53 7.32 -3.15 3.11
N ILE A 54 7.17 -2.12 2.27
CA ILE A 54 5.95 -1.85 1.54
C ILE A 54 6.06 -2.56 0.19
N ASP A 55 5.08 -3.40 -0.13
CA ASP A 55 5.05 -4.19 -1.36
C ASP A 55 3.72 -3.95 -2.05
N ILE A 56 3.76 -3.31 -3.22
CA ILE A 56 2.58 -3.03 -4.03
C ILE A 56 2.76 -3.74 -5.37
N ARG A 57 1.80 -4.57 -5.73
CA ARG A 57 1.82 -5.32 -6.99
C ARG A 57 0.57 -5.08 -7.78
N ILE A 58 0.72 -4.91 -9.07
CA ILE A 58 -0.39 -4.74 -10.01
C ILE A 58 -0.18 -5.73 -11.15
N THR A 59 -1.09 -6.67 -11.32
CA THR A 59 -1.00 -7.62 -12.42
C THR A 59 -1.30 -6.94 -13.76
N ASP A 60 -0.92 -7.56 -14.86
CA ASP A 60 -1.23 -7.02 -16.18
C ASP A 60 -2.74 -6.94 -16.44
N ASN A 61 -3.54 -7.62 -15.64
CA ASN A 61 -5.01 -7.52 -15.66
C ASN A 61 -5.53 -6.45 -14.69
N GLU A 62 -4.66 -5.60 -14.18
CA GLU A 62 -5.01 -4.48 -13.30
C GLU A 62 -5.60 -4.91 -11.94
N VAL A 63 -5.20 -6.07 -11.45
CA VAL A 63 -5.52 -6.50 -10.09
C VAL A 63 -4.36 -6.12 -9.18
N GLY A 64 -4.62 -5.28 -8.19
CA GLY A 64 -3.59 -4.76 -7.30
C GLY A 64 -3.68 -5.33 -5.89
N THR A 65 -2.51 -5.43 -5.25
CA THR A 65 -2.39 -5.77 -3.84
C THR A 65 -1.43 -4.80 -3.16
N ILE A 66 -1.73 -4.47 -1.91
CA ILE A 66 -0.88 -3.60 -1.09
C ILE A 66 -0.61 -4.33 0.20
N ASP A 67 0.67 -4.61 0.46
CA ASP A 67 1.10 -5.29 1.68
C ASP A 67 2.18 -4.48 2.39
N VAL A 68 2.16 -4.51 3.71
CA VAL A 68 3.25 -4.04 4.54
C VAL A 68 3.69 -5.21 5.41
N LEU A 69 4.95 -5.57 5.28
CA LEU A 69 5.48 -6.80 5.85
C LEU A 69 6.63 -6.51 6.81
N ASP A 70 6.63 -7.24 7.91
CA ASP A 70 7.80 -7.33 8.77
C ASP A 70 8.69 -8.46 8.24
N ALA A 71 9.79 -8.09 7.61
CA ALA A 71 10.66 -9.06 6.97
C ALA A 71 11.39 -9.97 7.96
N ASN A 72 11.62 -9.51 9.20
CA ASN A 72 12.27 -10.33 10.22
C ASN A 72 11.41 -11.51 10.65
N PHE A 73 10.12 -11.29 10.75
CA PHE A 73 9.19 -12.29 11.26
C PHE A 73 8.32 -12.88 10.14
N CYS A 74 8.53 -12.46 8.90
CA CYS A 74 7.77 -12.93 7.74
C CYS A 74 6.26 -12.84 7.96
N GLN A 75 5.80 -11.72 8.52
CA GLN A 75 4.39 -11.52 8.84
C GLN A 75 3.94 -10.10 8.51
N PRO A 76 2.63 -9.88 8.36
CA PRO A 76 2.10 -8.54 8.14
C PRO A 76 2.48 -7.59 9.29
N TYR A 77 2.80 -6.36 8.95
CA TYR A 77 3.03 -5.30 9.93
C TYR A 77 1.79 -4.40 9.95
N ASP A 78 0.97 -4.57 10.97
CA ASP A 78 -0.32 -3.90 11.07
C ASP A 78 -0.17 -2.51 11.71
N PHE A 79 0.42 -1.60 10.97
CA PHE A 79 0.70 -0.25 11.45
C PHE A 79 -0.57 0.53 11.78
N GLN A 80 -1.66 0.30 11.04
CA GLN A 80 -2.91 1.01 11.25
C GLN A 80 -3.54 0.66 12.59
N LYS A 81 -3.52 -0.62 12.93
CA LYS A 81 -4.03 -1.06 14.23
C LYS A 81 -3.19 -0.47 15.37
N MET A 82 -1.89 -0.44 15.21
CA MET A 82 -1.00 0.16 16.20
C MET A 82 -1.32 1.64 16.42
N ILE A 83 -1.49 2.40 15.35
CA ILE A 83 -1.81 3.82 15.42
C ILE A 83 -3.19 4.02 16.03
N TYR A 84 -4.16 3.23 15.61
CA TYR A 84 -5.52 3.32 16.13
C TYR A 84 -5.58 3.03 17.63
N ASP A 85 -4.93 1.94 18.06
CA ASP A 85 -5.00 1.49 19.45
C ASP A 85 -4.15 2.35 20.40
N LEU A 86 -3.01 2.84 19.94
CA LEU A 86 -2.02 3.50 20.79
C LEU A 86 -2.00 5.02 20.67
N GLY A 87 -2.57 5.58 19.61
CA GLY A 87 -2.62 7.02 19.39
C GLY A 87 -1.24 7.66 19.46
N ASP A 88 -1.06 8.61 20.38
CA ASP A 88 0.22 9.33 20.55
C ASP A 88 1.36 8.42 21.01
N ASN A 89 1.04 7.23 21.49
CA ASN A 89 2.02 6.25 21.94
C ASN A 89 2.36 5.20 20.88
N ALA A 90 1.87 5.38 19.66
CA ALA A 90 2.18 4.46 18.58
C ALA A 90 3.68 4.42 18.30
N PRO A 91 4.22 3.26 17.90
CA PRO A 91 5.62 3.17 17.53
C PRO A 91 5.97 4.16 16.41
N PHE A 92 7.12 4.79 16.51
CA PHE A 92 7.57 5.74 15.49
C PHE A 92 7.64 5.09 14.10
N THR A 93 8.03 3.82 14.06
CA THR A 93 8.06 3.05 12.81
C THR A 93 6.68 2.94 12.17
N ALA A 94 5.64 2.71 12.97
CA ALA A 94 4.27 2.63 12.46
C ALA A 94 3.84 3.96 11.80
N ILE A 95 4.19 5.07 12.41
CA ILE A 95 3.89 6.40 11.89
C ILE A 95 4.65 6.65 10.58
N LYS A 96 5.91 6.27 10.52
CA LYS A 96 6.71 6.37 9.29
C LYS A 96 6.12 5.54 8.15
N VAL A 97 5.71 4.32 8.47
CA VAL A 97 5.08 3.43 7.48
C VAL A 97 3.82 4.07 6.91
N GLN A 98 2.95 4.58 7.78
CA GLN A 98 1.73 5.24 7.35
C GLN A 98 2.05 6.41 6.41
N HIS A 99 2.96 7.27 6.82
CA HIS A 99 3.32 8.45 6.04
C HIS A 99 3.88 8.05 4.67
N LYS A 100 4.79 7.09 4.65
CA LYS A 100 5.43 6.67 3.40
C LYS A 100 4.45 5.98 2.47
N LEU A 101 3.65 5.05 3.00
CA LEU A 101 2.65 4.36 2.20
C LEU A 101 1.65 5.34 1.61
N TYR A 102 1.12 6.25 2.41
CA TYR A 102 0.12 7.19 1.95
C TYR A 102 0.69 8.16 0.92
N THR A 103 1.95 8.54 1.05
CA THR A 103 2.63 9.36 0.04
C THR A 103 2.76 8.62 -1.29
N ILE A 104 3.06 7.33 -1.25
CA ILE A 104 3.12 6.50 -2.46
C ILE A 104 1.73 6.40 -3.09
N LEU A 105 0.70 6.12 -2.29
CA LEU A 105 -0.66 6.01 -2.79
C LEU A 105 -1.17 7.33 -3.39
N ASP A 106 -0.80 8.45 -2.79
CA ASP A 106 -1.09 9.77 -3.33
C ASP A 106 -0.44 9.97 -4.71
N SER A 107 0.82 9.57 -4.85
CA SER A 107 1.52 9.66 -6.13
C SER A 107 0.83 8.78 -7.17
N MET A 108 0.44 7.58 -6.79
CA MET A 108 -0.28 6.67 -7.68
C MET A 108 -1.60 7.28 -8.13
N LYS A 109 -2.32 7.91 -7.22
CA LYS A 109 -3.58 8.59 -7.55
C LYS A 109 -3.33 9.76 -8.51
N THR A 110 -2.34 10.57 -8.22
CA THR A 110 -2.01 11.73 -9.05
C THR A 110 -1.71 11.34 -10.50
N PHE A 111 -1.00 10.23 -10.69
CA PHE A 111 -0.65 9.75 -12.02
C PHE A 111 -1.71 8.87 -12.67
N GLY A 112 -2.80 8.58 -11.97
CA GLY A 112 -3.87 7.76 -12.53
C GLY A 112 -3.69 6.25 -12.40
N ILE A 113 -2.73 5.80 -11.60
CA ILE A 113 -2.49 4.37 -11.34
C ILE A 113 -3.52 3.84 -10.35
N LEU A 114 -3.98 4.68 -9.44
CA LEU A 114 -4.92 4.31 -8.39
C LEU A 114 -6.11 5.25 -8.39
N GLU A 115 -7.31 4.68 -8.41
CA GLU A 115 -8.55 5.42 -8.20
C GLU A 115 -9.01 5.30 -6.75
N ASN A 116 -9.89 6.19 -6.36
CA ASN A 116 -10.71 6.07 -5.15
C ASN A 116 -9.94 6.09 -3.83
N TRP A 117 -8.68 6.50 -3.81
CA TRP A 117 -7.95 6.61 -2.57
C TRP A 117 -7.81 8.07 -2.14
N GLU A 118 -8.09 8.34 -0.86
CA GLU A 118 -7.93 9.64 -0.24
C GLU A 118 -7.42 9.49 1.18
N TRP A 119 -6.63 10.44 1.65
CA TRP A 119 -6.03 10.41 2.97
C TRP A 119 -7.05 10.21 4.10
N GLY A 120 -8.21 10.83 4.00
CA GLY A 120 -9.24 10.77 5.02
C GLY A 120 -10.05 9.48 5.05
N ASP A 121 -9.88 8.61 4.07
CA ASP A 121 -10.69 7.40 3.93
C ASP A 121 -10.17 6.23 4.75
N TYR A 122 -8.95 6.32 5.26
CA TYR A 122 -8.26 5.22 5.94
C TYR A 122 -8.03 5.53 7.40
N VAL A 123 -8.09 4.52 8.20
CA VAL A 123 -7.94 4.63 9.65
C VAL A 123 -6.62 4.08 10.09
#